data_7ae2f30467409b3c4a3fd1f863436c98
#
_entry.id   7ae2f30467409b3c4a3fd1f863436c98
#
_cell.length_a   1.000
_cell.length_b   1.000
_cell.length_c   1.000
_cell.angle_alpha   90.00
_cell.angle_beta   90.00
_cell.angle_gamma   90.00
#
_symmetry.space_group_name_H-M   'P 1'
#
loop_
_entity.id
_entity.type
_entity.pdbx_description
1 polymer ?
#
loop_
_entity_poly.entity_id
_entity_poly.type
_entity_poly.pdbx_seq_one_letter_code
_entity_poly.pdbx_strand_id
1 'polypeptide(L)'
;MFWIHGGGNTSGEAASYDFSKLASAHDLVIVSINYRLGFLGWFYHPAFAATSNNLEDKSGNFGTLDQIMALKWVKQNIEDFGGDKN
;
A
#
# COMPACT_ATOMS: atom_id res chain seq x y z
N MET A 1 9.05 -6.81 7.22
CA MET A 1 7.75 -6.30 7.75
C MET A 1 7.18 -5.29 6.77
N PHE A 2 5.90 -5.41 6.46
CA PHE A 2 5.17 -4.44 5.62
C PHE A 2 4.26 -3.59 6.52
N TRP A 3 4.40 -2.26 6.42
CA TRP A 3 3.66 -1.32 7.27
C TRP A 3 2.67 -0.48 6.47
N ILE A 4 1.43 -0.46 6.93
CA ILE A 4 0.35 0.36 6.39
C ILE A 4 -0.03 1.38 7.46
N HIS A 5 0.23 2.67 7.21
CA HIS A 5 -0.03 3.72 8.20
C HIS A 5 -1.53 3.90 8.46
N GLY A 6 -1.86 4.38 9.67
CA GLY A 6 -3.21 4.75 10.06
C GLY A 6 -3.60 6.16 9.58
N GLY A 7 -4.78 6.59 10.00
CA GLY A 7 -5.33 7.92 9.67
C GLY A 7 -6.76 7.84 9.12
N GLY A 8 -7.47 6.74 9.39
CA GLY A 8 -8.89 6.57 9.01
C GLY A 8 -9.13 6.62 7.51
N ASN A 9 -8.15 6.24 6.71
CA ASN A 9 -8.19 6.30 5.23
C ASN A 9 -8.29 7.73 4.66
N THR A 10 -8.15 8.76 5.49
CA THR A 10 -8.27 10.16 5.09
C THR A 10 -6.99 10.96 5.26
N SER A 11 -6.06 10.50 6.09
CA SER A 11 -4.82 11.19 6.41
C SER A 11 -3.69 10.21 6.68
N GLY A 12 -2.48 10.75 6.90
CA GLY A 12 -1.31 9.96 7.23
C GLY A 12 -0.33 9.82 6.06
N GLU A 13 0.87 9.41 6.40
CA GLU A 13 1.96 9.19 5.44
C GLU A 13 3.01 8.22 6.00
N ALA A 14 3.74 7.57 5.11
CA ALA A 14 4.83 6.66 5.47
C ALA A 14 5.95 7.37 6.24
N ALA A 15 6.27 8.62 5.86
CA ALA A 15 7.35 9.41 6.46
C ALA A 15 7.12 9.80 7.93
N SER A 16 5.90 9.66 8.45
CA SER A 16 5.59 9.91 9.87
C SER A 16 6.19 8.87 10.81
N TYR A 17 6.70 7.76 10.29
CA TYR A 17 7.21 6.63 11.07
C TYR A 17 8.67 6.38 10.72
N ASP A 18 9.56 6.47 11.73
CA ASP A 18 10.96 6.07 11.61
C ASP A 18 11.16 4.68 12.24
N PHE A 19 11.35 3.69 11.39
CA PHE A 19 11.55 2.30 11.77
C PHE A 19 13.02 1.86 11.81
N SER A 20 13.97 2.78 11.66
CA SER A 20 15.40 2.45 11.57
C SER A 20 15.92 1.69 12.78
N LYS A 21 15.51 2.07 13.99
CA LYS A 21 15.88 1.37 15.23
C LYS A 21 15.29 -0.03 15.31
N LEU A 22 14.03 -0.18 14.91
CA LEU A 22 13.35 -1.49 14.91
C LEU A 22 14.00 -2.42 13.88
N ALA A 23 14.28 -1.92 12.68
CA ALA A 23 14.92 -2.67 11.62
C ALA A 23 16.30 -3.19 12.05
N SER A 24 17.14 -2.32 12.62
CA SER A 24 18.49 -2.69 13.05
C SER A 24 18.51 -3.61 14.28
N ALA A 25 17.60 -3.40 15.24
CA ALA A 25 17.54 -4.20 16.47
C ALA A 25 17.06 -5.64 16.24
N HIS A 26 16.24 -5.87 15.22
CA HIS A 26 15.61 -7.16 14.96
C HIS A 26 15.94 -7.77 13.60
N ASP A 27 16.94 -7.22 12.91
CA ASP A 27 17.36 -7.69 11.57
C ASP A 27 16.18 -7.81 10.61
N LEU A 28 15.40 -6.74 10.49
CA LEU A 28 14.19 -6.68 9.67
C LEU A 28 14.38 -5.75 8.48
N VAL A 29 13.88 -6.15 7.33
CA VAL A 29 13.57 -5.26 6.23
C VAL A 29 12.15 -4.73 6.43
N ILE A 30 12.00 -3.39 6.48
CA ILE A 30 10.71 -2.74 6.70
C ILE A 30 10.37 -1.92 5.47
N VAL A 31 9.18 -2.15 4.93
CA VAL A 31 8.62 -1.41 3.80
C VAL A 31 7.38 -0.69 4.28
N SER A 32 7.33 0.62 4.09
CA SER A 32 6.15 1.45 4.32
C SER A 32 5.69 2.08 3.01
N ILE A 33 4.40 2.36 2.91
CA ILE A 33 3.79 2.83 1.68
C ILE A 33 2.95 4.08 1.90
N ASN A 34 2.76 4.83 0.81
CA ASN A 34 1.75 5.88 0.69
C ASN A 34 0.67 5.41 -0.28
N TYR A 35 -0.46 4.99 0.25
CA TYR A 35 -1.62 4.60 -0.54
C TYR A 35 -2.59 5.78 -0.68
N ARG A 36 -3.41 5.79 -1.72
CA ARG A 36 -4.38 6.87 -1.95
C ARG A 36 -5.38 6.96 -0.80
N LEU A 37 -5.69 8.19 -0.39
CA LEU A 37 -6.52 8.52 0.76
C LEU A 37 -7.77 9.28 0.32
N GLY A 38 -8.75 9.32 1.24
CA GLY A 38 -9.99 10.06 1.05
C GLY A 38 -10.78 9.57 -0.17
N PHE A 39 -11.43 10.48 -0.87
CA PHE A 39 -12.23 10.12 -2.05
C PHE A 39 -11.36 9.72 -3.27
N LEU A 40 -10.08 10.06 -3.30
CA LEU A 40 -9.15 9.55 -4.31
C LEU A 40 -8.84 8.06 -4.12
N GLY A 41 -8.91 7.58 -2.87
CA GLY A 41 -8.70 6.18 -2.52
C GLY A 41 -9.96 5.33 -2.55
N TRP A 42 -11.10 5.91 -2.16
CA TRP A 42 -12.37 5.19 -2.07
C TRP A 42 -13.51 6.04 -2.62
N PHE A 43 -13.78 5.86 -3.90
CA PHE A 43 -14.85 6.56 -4.59
C PHE A 43 -15.42 5.69 -5.69
N TYR A 44 -16.73 5.45 -5.64
CA TYR A 44 -17.46 4.75 -6.69
C TYR A 44 -18.38 5.70 -7.44
N HIS A 45 -18.29 5.67 -8.75
CA HIS A 45 -19.26 6.32 -9.63
C HIS A 45 -19.48 5.47 -10.88
N PRO A 46 -20.73 5.27 -11.32
CA PRO A 46 -21.05 4.42 -12.48
C PRO A 46 -20.31 4.82 -13.77
N ALA A 47 -20.06 6.10 -13.98
CA ALA A 47 -19.33 6.57 -15.16
C ALA A 47 -17.87 6.05 -15.19
N PHE A 48 -17.20 5.97 -14.05
CA PHE A 48 -15.85 5.39 -13.96
C PHE A 48 -15.87 3.88 -14.13
N ALA A 49 -16.86 3.21 -13.56
CA ALA A 49 -17.05 1.78 -13.73
C ALA A 49 -17.30 1.41 -15.21
N ALA A 50 -18.00 2.26 -15.95
CA ALA A 50 -18.30 2.04 -17.37
C ALA A 50 -17.07 2.20 -18.28
N THR A 51 -16.06 2.98 -17.87
CA THR A 51 -14.84 3.23 -18.65
C THR A 51 -13.73 2.21 -18.41
N SER A 52 -13.85 1.39 -17.38
CA SER A 52 -12.84 0.37 -17.05
C SER A 52 -13.19 -0.98 -17.66
N ASN A 53 -12.14 -1.72 -18.05
CA ASN A 53 -12.26 -3.06 -18.60
C ASN A 53 -12.07 -4.17 -17.57
N ASN A 54 -11.68 -3.85 -16.33
CA ASN A 54 -11.49 -4.84 -15.28
C ASN A 54 -12.38 -4.58 -14.04
N LEU A 55 -12.63 -5.64 -13.29
CA LEU A 55 -13.51 -5.59 -12.11
C LEU A 55 -12.87 -4.83 -10.94
N GLU A 56 -11.55 -4.87 -10.82
CA GLU A 56 -10.81 -4.22 -9.75
C GLU A 56 -10.98 -2.70 -9.83
N ASP A 57 -10.77 -2.12 -11.02
CA ASP A 57 -10.96 -0.68 -11.26
C ASP A 57 -12.41 -0.23 -11.12
N LYS A 58 -13.36 -1.14 -11.35
CA LYS A 58 -14.80 -0.86 -11.15
C LYS A 58 -15.21 -0.82 -9.68
N SER A 59 -14.38 -1.33 -8.78
CA SER A 59 -14.73 -1.46 -7.37
C SER A 59 -14.81 -0.14 -6.62
N GLY A 60 -14.10 0.90 -7.05
CA GLY A 60 -13.94 2.14 -6.32
C GLY A 60 -13.01 2.04 -5.09
N ASN A 61 -12.34 0.90 -4.90
CA ASN A 61 -11.46 0.63 -3.76
C ASN A 61 -9.98 0.88 -4.11
N PHE A 62 -9.67 2.05 -4.66
CA PHE A 62 -8.34 2.36 -5.20
C PHE A 62 -7.25 2.37 -4.14
N GLY A 63 -7.52 2.85 -2.93
CA GLY A 63 -6.57 2.80 -1.81
C GLY A 63 -6.25 1.37 -1.39
N THR A 64 -7.23 0.48 -1.38
CA THR A 64 -7.03 -0.95 -1.11
C THR A 64 -6.22 -1.61 -2.23
N LEU A 65 -6.52 -1.27 -3.48
CA LEU A 65 -5.76 -1.76 -4.64
C LEU A 65 -4.30 -1.29 -4.62
N ASP A 66 -4.03 -0.08 -4.15
CA ASP A 66 -2.66 0.41 -3.93
C ASP A 66 -1.90 -0.45 -2.94
N GLN A 67 -2.54 -0.84 -1.83
CA GLN A 67 -1.95 -1.73 -0.82
C GLN A 67 -1.64 -3.12 -1.40
N ILE A 68 -2.57 -3.68 -2.17
CA ILE A 68 -2.39 -4.97 -2.85
C ILE A 68 -1.25 -4.89 -3.86
N MET A 69 -1.18 -3.82 -4.64
CA MET A 69 -0.10 -3.59 -5.60
C MET A 69 1.26 -3.52 -4.91
N ALA A 70 1.34 -2.80 -3.79
CA ALA A 70 2.55 -2.70 -3.00
C ALA A 70 3.00 -4.05 -2.43
N LEU A 71 2.07 -4.88 -1.94
CA LEU A 71 2.37 -6.24 -1.48
C LEU A 71 2.90 -7.13 -2.60
N LYS A 72 2.32 -7.03 -3.79
CA LYS A 72 2.82 -7.75 -4.98
C LYS A 72 4.24 -7.30 -5.33
N TRP A 73 4.50 -6.00 -5.30
CA TRP A 73 5.83 -5.44 -5.54
C TRP A 73 6.86 -5.97 -4.52
N VAL A 74 6.50 -5.96 -3.24
CA VAL A 74 7.37 -6.49 -2.17
C VAL A 74 7.69 -7.96 -2.43
N LYS A 75 6.69 -8.76 -2.73
CA LYS A 75 6.90 -10.20 -3.02
C LYS A 75 7.86 -10.42 -4.19
N GLN A 76 7.83 -9.55 -5.19
CA GLN A 76 8.67 -9.68 -6.39
C GLN A 76 10.10 -9.17 -6.19
N ASN A 77 10.31 -8.19 -5.29
CA ASN A 77 11.57 -7.45 -5.22
C ASN A 77 12.30 -7.53 -3.87
N ILE A 78 11.63 -7.98 -2.80
CA ILE A 78 12.19 -7.84 -1.45
C ILE A 78 13.49 -8.62 -1.23
N GLU A 79 13.74 -9.66 -1.99
CA GLU A 79 14.99 -10.43 -1.91
C GLU A 79 16.20 -9.59 -2.32
N ASP A 80 16.04 -8.65 -3.25
CA ASP A 80 17.10 -7.72 -3.67
C ASP A 80 17.49 -6.75 -2.55
N PHE A 81 16.64 -6.59 -1.54
CA PHE A 81 16.87 -5.77 -0.34
C PHE A 81 17.26 -6.61 0.88
N GLY A 82 17.51 -7.90 0.70
CA GLY A 82 17.88 -8.81 1.78
C GLY A 82 16.69 -9.35 2.57
N GLY A 83 15.46 -9.18 2.10
CA GLY A 83 14.25 -9.66 2.74
C GLY A 83 13.84 -11.06 2.28
N ASP A 84 12.94 -11.69 3.04
CA ASP A 84 12.32 -12.96 2.70
C ASP A 84 10.92 -12.71 2.13
N LYS A 85 10.68 -13.19 0.92
CA LYS A 85 9.40 -13.05 0.22
C LYS A 85 8.31 -14.01 0.74
N ASN A 86 8.70 -15.00 1.52
CA ASN A 86 7.81 -15.98 2.12
C ASN A 86 7.42 -15.57 3.53
#